data_bf855324cd8333d3e31141e6a3a24c09
#
_entry.id   bf855324cd8333d3e31141e6a3a24c09
#
_cell.length_a   1.000
_cell.length_b   1.000
_cell.length_c   1.000
_cell.angle_alpha   90.00
_cell.angle_beta   90.00
_cell.angle_gamma   90.00
#
_symmetry.space_group_name_H-M   'P 1'
#
loop_
_entity.id
_entity.type
_entity.pdbx_description
1 polymer ?
#
loop_
_entity_poly.entity_id
_entity_poly.type
_entity_poly.pdbx_seq_one_letter_code
_entity_poly.pdbx_strand_id
1 'polypeptide(L)'
;PSERERELQNLIAQYEAVKAKNESLYLDGDQLADIADLYASERKFKEAQEVITYGLGLHPGHTDLMVEQAYLFLDLNQPQKAKEVAELITDTYSSNVKLLLAELLLNEGKLDAADQMLDSIEEEEKNDLGILVDIVYLYTDLGYPEKGVQWLKRGAEMYKDDEDFLAATADCYGAAGAEYIEQAIVVFNKLIDKNPYNPAYWVGLAKCQFATKDF
;
A
#
# COMPACT_ATOMS: atom_id res chain seq x y z
N PRO A 1 7.87 13.88 11.69
CA PRO A 1 7.33 12.54 11.85
C PRO A 1 6.04 12.57 12.65
N SER A 2 5.01 11.87 12.19
CA SER A 2 3.77 11.67 12.92
C SER A 2 4.05 10.93 14.24
N GLU A 3 3.08 10.90 15.15
CA GLU A 3 3.19 10.14 16.40
C GLU A 3 3.39 8.64 16.11
N ARG A 4 2.64 8.10 15.14
CA ARG A 4 2.76 6.71 14.67
C ARG A 4 4.16 6.40 14.10
N GLU A 5 4.74 7.28 13.31
CA GLU A 5 6.10 7.10 12.79
C GLU A 5 7.16 7.05 13.91
N ARG A 6 6.99 7.87 14.95
CA ARG A 6 7.90 7.85 16.12
C ARG A 6 7.76 6.56 16.92
N GLU A 7 6.54 6.08 17.12
CA GLU A 7 6.27 4.82 17.79
C GLU A 7 6.90 3.65 17.04
N LEU A 8 6.70 3.60 15.71
CA LEU A 8 7.29 2.56 14.86
C LEU A 8 8.83 2.60 14.89
N GLN A 9 9.44 3.79 14.81
CA GLN A 9 10.90 3.93 14.95
C GLN A 9 11.40 3.44 16.30
N ASN A 10 10.66 3.69 17.39
CA ASN A 10 11.00 3.17 18.72
C ASN A 10 10.91 1.65 18.78
N LEU A 11 9.88 1.04 18.17
CA LEU A 11 9.72 -0.41 18.09
C LEU A 11 10.88 -1.05 17.32
N ILE A 12 11.28 -0.46 16.20
CA ILE A 12 12.43 -0.92 15.43
C ILE A 12 13.72 -0.84 16.25
N ALA A 13 13.96 0.27 16.94
CA ALA A 13 15.14 0.41 17.79
C ALA A 13 15.18 -0.65 18.90
N GLN A 14 14.04 -1.00 19.49
CA GLN A 14 13.94 -2.07 20.47
C GLN A 14 14.21 -3.44 19.84
N TYR A 15 13.61 -3.73 18.68
CA TYR A 15 13.83 -4.98 17.94
C TYR A 15 15.31 -5.16 17.59
N GLU A 16 15.95 -4.15 17.01
CA GLU A 16 17.36 -4.18 16.64
C GLU A 16 18.30 -4.34 17.85
N ALA A 17 18.00 -3.65 18.95
CA ALA A 17 18.80 -3.75 20.18
C ALA A 17 18.78 -5.17 20.77
N VAL A 18 17.63 -5.83 20.73
CA VAL A 18 17.47 -7.19 21.25
C VAL A 18 18.12 -8.21 20.32
N LYS A 19 17.94 -8.03 19.01
CA LYS A 19 18.60 -8.84 17.99
C LYS A 19 20.11 -8.79 18.14
N ALA A 20 20.70 -7.60 18.35
CA ALA A 20 22.14 -7.42 18.54
C ALA A 20 22.69 -8.12 19.79
N LYS A 21 21.88 -8.26 20.83
CA LYS A 21 22.25 -8.92 22.10
C LYS A 21 21.93 -10.42 22.12
N ASN A 22 21.29 -10.93 21.07
CA ASN A 22 20.77 -12.29 21.01
C ASN A 22 19.81 -12.61 22.21
N GLU A 23 19.09 -11.57 22.65
CA GLU A 23 18.05 -11.68 23.67
C GLU A 23 16.69 -11.88 22.97
N SER A 24 15.68 -12.36 23.70
CA SER A 24 14.32 -12.44 23.19
C SER A 24 13.50 -11.22 23.63
N LEU A 25 12.93 -10.49 22.68
CA LEU A 25 11.92 -9.49 22.95
C LEU A 25 10.57 -10.04 22.50
N TYR A 26 9.61 -10.03 23.41
CA TYR A 26 8.24 -10.34 23.01
C TYR A 26 7.61 -9.10 22.39
N LEU A 27 7.44 -9.14 21.08
CA LEU A 27 6.59 -8.22 20.32
C LEU A 27 5.37 -9.00 19.86
N ASP A 28 4.21 -8.36 19.82
CA ASP A 28 3.03 -8.98 19.23
C ASP A 28 3.14 -9.07 17.70
N GLY A 29 2.23 -9.84 17.09
CA GLY A 29 2.28 -10.11 15.67
C GLY A 29 2.05 -8.86 14.82
N ASP A 30 1.18 -7.95 15.26
CA ASP A 30 0.87 -6.70 14.55
C ASP A 30 2.09 -5.78 14.54
N GLN A 31 2.77 -5.63 15.66
CA GLN A 31 3.99 -4.84 15.77
C GLN A 31 5.11 -5.36 14.86
N LEU A 32 5.24 -6.69 14.76
CA LEU A 32 6.23 -7.31 13.88
C LEU A 32 5.84 -7.16 12.40
N ALA A 33 4.55 -7.19 12.07
CA ALA A 33 4.07 -6.91 10.73
C ALA A 33 4.35 -5.45 10.32
N ASP A 34 4.07 -4.47 11.18
CA ASP A 34 4.39 -3.06 10.95
C ASP A 34 5.91 -2.82 10.70
N ILE A 35 6.77 -3.51 11.46
CA ILE A 35 8.23 -3.44 11.25
C ILE A 35 8.62 -4.05 9.89
N ALA A 36 8.02 -5.18 9.52
CA ALA A 36 8.30 -5.85 8.26
C ALA A 36 7.88 -5.00 7.06
N ASP A 37 6.67 -4.40 7.11
CA ASP A 37 6.17 -3.47 6.10
C ASP A 37 7.12 -2.28 5.91
N LEU A 38 7.57 -1.63 7.00
CA LEU A 38 8.51 -0.53 6.88
C LEU A 38 9.83 -0.96 6.24
N TYR A 39 10.40 -2.09 6.62
CA TYR A 39 11.62 -2.57 5.96
C TYR A 39 11.39 -2.88 4.48
N ALA A 40 10.25 -3.46 4.11
CA ALA A 40 9.90 -3.73 2.72
C ALA A 40 9.74 -2.43 1.92
N SER A 41 9.05 -1.43 2.45
CA SER A 41 8.86 -0.11 1.82
C SER A 41 10.20 0.63 1.58
N GLU A 42 11.16 0.46 2.48
CA GLU A 42 12.53 0.95 2.34
C GLU A 42 13.43 0.05 1.45
N ARG A 43 12.86 -0.99 0.84
CA ARG A 43 13.55 -2.01 0.02
C ARG A 43 14.63 -2.80 0.79
N LYS A 44 14.52 -2.87 2.10
CA LYS A 44 15.33 -3.69 3.00
C LYS A 44 14.73 -5.10 3.10
N PHE A 45 14.63 -5.79 1.97
CA PHE A 45 13.91 -7.07 1.85
C PHE A 45 14.48 -8.18 2.72
N LYS A 46 15.79 -8.15 2.98
CA LYS A 46 16.44 -9.13 3.86
C LYS A 46 15.98 -8.94 5.30
N GLU A 47 15.99 -7.71 5.78
CA GLU A 47 15.54 -7.33 7.11
C GLU A 47 14.05 -7.62 7.29
N ALA A 48 13.21 -7.30 6.30
CA ALA A 48 11.80 -7.66 6.28
C ALA A 48 11.61 -9.18 6.41
N GLN A 49 12.33 -9.99 5.64
CA GLN A 49 12.26 -11.45 5.72
C GLN A 49 12.68 -11.98 7.08
N GLU A 50 13.70 -11.41 7.71
CA GLU A 50 14.17 -11.80 9.04
C GLU A 50 13.09 -11.52 10.11
N VAL A 51 12.44 -10.34 10.07
CA VAL A 51 11.34 -9.98 10.98
C VAL A 51 10.14 -10.91 10.80
N ILE A 52 9.71 -11.15 9.55
CA ILE A 52 8.59 -12.04 9.24
C ILE A 52 8.88 -13.46 9.76
N THR A 53 10.09 -13.98 9.51
CA THR A 53 10.47 -15.32 9.96
C THR A 53 10.46 -15.42 11.48
N TYR A 54 11.00 -14.41 12.16
CA TYR A 54 10.97 -14.32 13.62
C TYR A 54 9.53 -14.25 14.13
N GLY A 55 8.72 -13.36 13.53
CA GLY A 55 7.32 -13.16 13.92
C GLY A 55 6.46 -14.40 13.75
N LEU A 56 6.56 -15.09 12.63
CA LEU A 56 5.82 -16.34 12.39
C LEU A 56 6.32 -17.51 13.27
N GLY A 57 7.58 -17.44 13.74
CA GLY A 57 8.08 -18.36 14.75
C GLY A 57 7.44 -18.18 16.13
N LEU A 58 7.13 -16.92 16.52
CA LEU A 58 6.45 -16.58 17.78
C LEU A 58 4.93 -16.70 17.67
N HIS A 59 4.37 -16.31 16.53
CA HIS A 59 2.93 -16.22 16.26
C HIS A 59 2.58 -17.02 14.99
N PRO A 60 2.60 -18.36 15.05
CA PRO A 60 2.32 -19.19 13.87
C PRO A 60 0.91 -18.90 13.33
N GLY A 61 0.82 -18.63 12.02
CA GLY A 61 -0.46 -18.37 11.34
C GLY A 61 -1.02 -16.97 11.57
N HIS A 62 -0.22 -16.02 12.11
CA HIS A 62 -0.66 -14.63 12.27
C HIS A 62 -0.95 -13.99 10.91
N THR A 63 -2.17 -13.49 10.74
CA THR A 63 -2.70 -13.04 9.44
C THR A 63 -1.83 -11.94 8.82
N ASP A 64 -1.57 -10.83 9.52
CA ASP A 64 -0.84 -9.72 8.93
C ASP A 64 0.62 -10.07 8.63
N LEU A 65 1.29 -10.88 9.45
CA LEU A 65 2.63 -11.39 9.12
C LEU A 65 2.64 -12.27 7.86
N MET A 66 1.57 -13.06 7.62
CA MET A 66 1.45 -13.85 6.40
C MET A 66 1.14 -12.96 5.19
N VAL A 67 0.36 -11.89 5.38
CA VAL A 67 0.12 -10.88 4.35
C VAL A 67 1.44 -10.21 3.96
N GLU A 68 2.23 -9.75 4.93
CA GLU A 68 3.56 -9.15 4.67
C GLU A 68 4.51 -10.14 3.98
N GLN A 69 4.47 -11.43 4.35
CA GLN A 69 5.27 -12.46 3.67
C GLN A 69 4.86 -12.61 2.19
N ALA A 70 3.57 -12.57 1.89
CA ALA A 70 3.09 -12.67 0.53
C ALA A 70 3.47 -11.43 -0.29
N TYR A 71 3.33 -10.22 0.25
CA TYR A 71 3.78 -8.99 -0.40
C TYR A 71 5.29 -8.98 -0.63
N LEU A 72 6.10 -9.42 0.33
CA LEU A 72 7.54 -9.57 0.15
C LEU A 72 7.88 -10.51 -1.02
N PHE A 73 7.14 -11.60 -1.20
CA PHE A 73 7.33 -12.46 -2.36
C PHE A 73 6.92 -11.78 -3.68
N LEU A 74 5.90 -10.94 -3.69
CA LEU A 74 5.54 -10.13 -4.87
C LEU A 74 6.66 -9.14 -5.21
N ASP A 75 7.19 -8.42 -4.24
CA ASP A 75 8.31 -7.50 -4.40
C ASP A 75 9.58 -8.18 -4.94
N LEU A 76 9.80 -9.42 -4.54
CA LEU A 76 10.89 -10.26 -5.02
C LEU A 76 10.60 -10.94 -6.38
N ASN A 77 9.48 -10.57 -7.03
CA ASN A 77 9.02 -11.16 -8.30
C ASN A 77 8.81 -12.69 -8.22
N GLN A 78 8.24 -13.16 -7.10
CA GLN A 78 7.94 -14.56 -6.83
C GLN A 78 6.43 -14.78 -6.61
N PRO A 79 5.55 -14.47 -7.60
CA PRO A 79 4.09 -14.46 -7.40
C PRO A 79 3.52 -15.82 -7.03
N GLN A 80 4.15 -16.92 -7.46
CA GLN A 80 3.70 -18.25 -7.11
C GLN A 80 3.85 -18.52 -5.61
N LYS A 81 4.95 -18.09 -4.99
CA LYS A 81 5.13 -18.22 -3.54
C LYS A 81 4.20 -17.31 -2.76
N ALA A 82 3.95 -16.10 -3.27
CA ALA A 82 2.95 -15.21 -2.68
C ALA A 82 1.57 -15.87 -2.63
N LYS A 83 1.17 -16.52 -3.72
CA LYS A 83 -0.09 -17.25 -3.80
C LYS A 83 -0.15 -18.44 -2.83
N GLU A 84 0.92 -19.22 -2.74
CA GLU A 84 1.02 -20.35 -1.80
C GLU A 84 0.86 -19.87 -0.35
N VAL A 85 1.44 -18.74 0.02
CA VAL A 85 1.26 -18.15 1.36
C VAL A 85 -0.17 -17.67 1.55
N ALA A 86 -0.74 -16.96 0.56
CA ALA A 86 -2.10 -16.43 0.64
C ALA A 86 -3.16 -17.55 0.80
N GLU A 87 -2.96 -18.70 0.17
CA GLU A 87 -3.84 -19.87 0.30
C GLU A 87 -3.83 -20.49 1.70
N LEU A 88 -2.80 -20.22 2.51
CA LEU A 88 -2.71 -20.68 3.89
C LEU A 88 -3.36 -19.73 4.90
N ILE A 89 -3.71 -18.50 4.48
CA ILE A 89 -4.36 -17.53 5.35
C ILE A 89 -5.80 -17.97 5.61
N THR A 90 -6.17 -18.10 6.89
CA THR A 90 -7.51 -18.55 7.29
C THR A 90 -8.49 -17.42 7.51
N ASP A 91 -8.00 -16.22 7.84
CA ASP A 91 -8.83 -15.02 7.98
C ASP A 91 -9.12 -14.40 6.60
N THR A 92 -10.26 -14.74 6.03
CA THR A 92 -10.72 -14.25 4.73
C THR A 92 -11.58 -12.98 4.83
N TYR A 93 -11.84 -12.49 6.04
CA TYR A 93 -12.65 -11.28 6.27
C TYR A 93 -11.81 -10.02 6.34
N SER A 94 -10.55 -10.12 6.76
CA SER A 94 -9.61 -9.00 6.83
C SER A 94 -9.50 -8.26 5.51
N SER A 95 -9.60 -6.92 5.55
CA SER A 95 -9.44 -6.07 4.38
C SER A 95 -8.04 -6.16 3.77
N ASN A 96 -7.00 -6.32 4.61
CA ASN A 96 -5.63 -6.53 4.14
C ASN A 96 -5.50 -7.83 3.34
N VAL A 97 -6.17 -8.90 3.76
CA VAL A 97 -6.20 -10.17 3.02
C VAL A 97 -6.94 -10.00 1.70
N LYS A 98 -8.07 -9.28 1.69
CA LYS A 98 -8.84 -9.02 0.46
C LYS A 98 -8.04 -8.17 -0.53
N LEU A 99 -7.29 -7.17 -0.07
CA LEU A 99 -6.37 -6.38 -0.89
C LEU A 99 -5.30 -7.28 -1.52
N LEU A 100 -4.62 -8.11 -0.73
CA LEU A 100 -3.64 -9.07 -1.23
C LEU A 100 -4.23 -10.01 -2.28
N LEU A 101 -5.40 -10.60 -2.01
CA LEU A 101 -6.06 -11.52 -2.95
C LEU A 101 -6.48 -10.80 -4.24
N ALA A 102 -6.96 -9.55 -4.14
CA ALA A 102 -7.27 -8.74 -5.31
C ALA A 102 -6.03 -8.45 -6.15
N GLU A 103 -4.89 -8.15 -5.52
CA GLU A 103 -3.61 -7.94 -6.23
C GLU A 103 -3.17 -9.20 -6.98
N LEU A 104 -3.22 -10.35 -6.33
CA LEU A 104 -2.91 -11.64 -6.98
C LEU A 104 -3.85 -11.91 -8.17
N LEU A 105 -5.14 -11.61 -8.05
CA LEU A 105 -6.11 -11.74 -9.13
C LEU A 105 -5.83 -10.78 -10.29
N LEU A 106 -5.48 -9.53 -10.00
CA LEU A 106 -5.12 -8.54 -11.03
C LEU A 106 -3.83 -8.94 -11.76
N ASN A 107 -2.83 -9.45 -11.05
CA ASN A 107 -1.61 -9.98 -11.66
C ASN A 107 -1.86 -11.18 -12.58
N GLU A 108 -2.94 -11.94 -12.33
CA GLU A 108 -3.42 -13.02 -13.21
C GLU A 108 -4.34 -12.50 -14.34
N GLY A 109 -4.62 -11.20 -14.42
CA GLY A 109 -5.55 -10.60 -15.39
C GLY A 109 -7.03 -10.87 -15.11
N LYS A 110 -7.38 -11.27 -13.89
CA LYS A 110 -8.75 -11.61 -13.47
C LYS A 110 -9.47 -10.39 -12.87
N LEU A 111 -9.68 -9.37 -13.67
CA LEU A 111 -10.24 -8.08 -13.23
C LEU A 111 -11.58 -8.21 -12.53
N ASP A 112 -12.54 -8.95 -13.12
CA ASP A 112 -13.89 -9.08 -12.54
C ASP A 112 -13.87 -9.76 -11.16
N ALA A 113 -12.97 -10.74 -10.96
CA ALA A 113 -12.81 -11.40 -9.68
C ALA A 113 -12.17 -10.47 -8.63
N ALA A 114 -11.20 -9.67 -9.04
CA ALA A 114 -10.61 -8.65 -8.18
C ALA A 114 -11.63 -7.58 -7.77
N ASP A 115 -12.44 -7.10 -8.71
CA ASP A 115 -13.54 -6.17 -8.43
C ASP A 115 -14.49 -6.75 -7.36
N GLN A 116 -14.93 -7.99 -7.52
CA GLN A 116 -15.78 -8.66 -6.55
C GLN A 116 -15.13 -8.83 -5.18
N MET A 117 -13.82 -9.10 -5.15
CA MET A 117 -13.07 -9.22 -3.90
C MET A 117 -13.05 -7.89 -3.15
N LEU A 118 -12.71 -6.79 -3.81
CA LEU A 118 -12.67 -5.45 -3.22
C LEU A 118 -14.07 -4.94 -2.84
N ASP A 119 -15.08 -5.24 -3.65
CA ASP A 119 -16.48 -4.92 -3.32
C ASP A 119 -16.99 -5.67 -2.10
N SER A 120 -16.39 -6.81 -1.75
CA SER A 120 -16.74 -7.59 -0.56
C SER A 120 -16.19 -7.02 0.75
N ILE A 121 -15.31 -6.00 0.71
CA ILE A 121 -14.85 -5.28 1.90
C ILE A 121 -16.05 -4.60 2.57
N GLU A 122 -16.10 -4.59 3.90
CA GLU A 122 -17.18 -3.95 4.64
C GLU A 122 -17.31 -2.47 4.28
N GLU A 123 -18.56 -1.96 4.20
CA GLU A 123 -18.82 -0.61 3.65
C GLU A 123 -18.16 0.50 4.49
N GLU A 124 -18.05 0.31 5.82
CA GLU A 124 -17.37 1.26 6.70
C GLU A 124 -15.87 1.30 6.40
N GLU A 125 -15.24 0.16 6.19
CA GLU A 125 -13.80 0.04 5.87
C GLU A 125 -13.47 0.57 4.47
N LYS A 126 -14.36 0.43 3.48
CA LYS A 126 -14.19 1.04 2.15
C LYS A 126 -14.10 2.57 2.19
N ASN A 127 -14.59 3.19 3.25
CA ASN A 127 -14.52 4.64 3.45
C ASN A 127 -13.36 5.04 4.38
N ASP A 128 -12.61 4.08 4.92
CA ASP A 128 -11.35 4.37 5.61
C ASP A 128 -10.33 4.91 4.61
N LEU A 129 -9.58 5.94 5.04
CA LEU A 129 -8.60 6.62 4.19
C LEU A 129 -7.53 5.65 3.67
N GLY A 130 -6.96 4.84 4.56
CA GLY A 130 -5.88 3.90 4.21
C GLY A 130 -6.35 2.87 3.19
N ILE A 131 -7.44 2.17 3.47
CA ILE A 131 -8.03 1.17 2.57
C ILE A 131 -8.39 1.78 1.21
N LEU A 132 -8.98 2.98 1.20
CA LEU A 132 -9.34 3.66 -0.04
C LEU A 132 -8.12 4.02 -0.89
N VAL A 133 -7.09 4.56 -0.26
CA VAL A 133 -5.82 4.90 -0.92
C VAL A 133 -5.14 3.64 -1.46
N ASP A 134 -5.09 2.56 -0.69
CA ASP A 134 -4.51 1.29 -1.11
C ASP A 134 -5.23 0.70 -2.32
N ILE A 135 -6.57 0.72 -2.33
CA ILE A 135 -7.35 0.27 -3.49
C ILE A 135 -7.07 1.12 -4.74
N VAL A 136 -6.98 2.44 -4.58
CA VAL A 136 -6.67 3.35 -5.70
C VAL A 136 -5.29 3.06 -6.27
N TYR A 137 -4.27 2.92 -5.43
CA TYR A 137 -2.93 2.57 -5.89
C TYR A 137 -2.87 1.17 -6.51
N LEU A 138 -3.55 0.19 -5.90
CA LEU A 138 -3.62 -1.17 -6.45
C LEU A 138 -4.08 -1.18 -7.91
N TYR A 139 -5.18 -0.50 -8.22
CA TYR A 139 -5.67 -0.40 -9.59
C TYR A 139 -4.74 0.44 -10.48
N THR A 140 -4.21 1.54 -9.96
CA THR A 140 -3.35 2.44 -10.73
C THR A 140 -2.06 1.75 -11.15
N ASP A 141 -1.38 1.10 -10.22
CA ASP A 141 -0.07 0.48 -10.44
C ASP A 141 -0.15 -0.78 -11.31
N LEU A 142 -1.29 -1.47 -11.26
CA LEU A 142 -1.51 -2.66 -12.09
C LEU A 142 -2.18 -2.36 -13.45
N GLY A 143 -2.29 -1.07 -13.81
CA GLY A 143 -2.71 -0.66 -15.14
C GLY A 143 -4.22 -0.56 -15.37
N TYR A 144 -5.00 -0.38 -14.30
CA TYR A 144 -6.45 -0.17 -14.33
C TYR A 144 -6.86 1.17 -13.70
N PRO A 145 -6.21 2.30 -14.05
CA PRO A 145 -6.43 3.58 -13.37
C PRO A 145 -7.87 4.08 -13.46
N GLU A 146 -8.63 3.71 -14.49
CA GLU A 146 -10.05 4.07 -14.59
C GLU A 146 -10.90 3.47 -13.46
N LYS A 147 -10.50 2.29 -12.95
CA LYS A 147 -11.09 1.70 -11.75
C LYS A 147 -10.72 2.51 -10.51
N GLY A 148 -9.45 2.91 -10.39
CA GLY A 148 -8.99 3.82 -9.32
C GLY A 148 -9.80 5.12 -9.30
N VAL A 149 -10.03 5.75 -10.46
CA VAL A 149 -10.88 6.96 -10.59
C VAL A 149 -12.31 6.73 -10.06
N GLN A 150 -12.87 5.55 -10.25
CA GLN A 150 -14.21 5.24 -9.70
C GLN A 150 -14.18 5.17 -8.17
N TRP A 151 -13.14 4.59 -7.57
CA TRP A 151 -12.97 4.51 -6.13
C TRP A 151 -12.69 5.86 -5.49
N LEU A 152 -11.94 6.74 -6.12
CA LEU A 152 -11.69 8.11 -5.65
C LEU A 152 -12.97 8.90 -5.36
N LYS A 153 -14.07 8.62 -6.09
CA LYS A 153 -15.36 9.29 -5.86
C LYS A 153 -15.91 9.09 -4.45
N ARG A 154 -15.56 7.98 -3.78
CA ARG A 154 -15.99 7.69 -2.40
C ARG A 154 -15.40 8.67 -1.39
N GLY A 155 -14.13 9.01 -1.54
CA GLY A 155 -13.40 9.89 -0.62
C GLY A 155 -13.39 11.37 -0.99
N ALA A 156 -13.87 11.73 -2.19
CA ALA A 156 -13.67 13.05 -2.79
C ALA A 156 -14.11 14.23 -1.90
N GLU A 157 -15.21 14.10 -1.16
CA GLU A 157 -15.68 15.14 -0.23
C GLU A 157 -15.07 15.01 1.16
N MET A 158 -14.84 13.77 1.61
CA MET A 158 -14.40 13.44 2.96
C MET A 158 -12.92 13.78 3.15
N TYR A 159 -12.08 13.47 2.14
CA TYR A 159 -10.63 13.58 2.18
C TYR A 159 -10.06 14.62 1.22
N LYS A 160 -10.87 15.58 0.78
CA LYS A 160 -10.51 16.62 -0.22
C LYS A 160 -9.27 17.45 0.10
N ASP A 161 -8.86 17.49 1.36
CA ASP A 161 -7.70 18.24 1.84
C ASP A 161 -6.63 17.34 2.49
N ASP A 162 -6.85 16.03 2.50
CA ASP A 162 -5.88 15.06 2.99
C ASP A 162 -4.74 14.87 1.97
N GLU A 163 -3.48 14.85 2.44
CA GLU A 163 -2.30 14.81 1.56
C GLU A 163 -2.16 13.45 0.86
N ASP A 164 -2.41 12.35 1.57
CA ASP A 164 -2.28 11.00 1.01
C ASP A 164 -3.38 10.73 -0.03
N PHE A 165 -4.62 11.17 0.27
CA PHE A 165 -5.71 11.06 -0.70
C PHE A 165 -5.47 11.91 -1.95
N LEU A 166 -4.95 13.14 -1.78
CA LEU A 166 -4.61 14.00 -2.91
C LEU A 166 -3.46 13.41 -3.74
N ALA A 167 -2.46 12.79 -3.10
CA ALA A 167 -1.36 12.13 -3.80
C ALA A 167 -1.88 10.96 -4.65
N ALA A 168 -2.67 10.07 -4.06
CA ALA A 168 -3.31 8.97 -4.78
C ALA A 168 -4.21 9.47 -5.93
N THR A 169 -4.94 10.57 -5.72
CA THR A 169 -5.76 11.20 -6.75
C THR A 169 -4.92 11.70 -7.92
N ALA A 170 -3.83 12.43 -7.63
CA ALA A 170 -2.97 13.00 -8.65
C ALA A 170 -2.28 11.92 -9.49
N ASP A 171 -1.75 10.89 -8.85
CA ASP A 171 -1.09 9.76 -9.51
C ASP A 171 -2.08 8.95 -10.37
N CYS A 172 -3.26 8.66 -9.82
CA CYS A 172 -4.32 7.95 -10.53
C CYS A 172 -4.80 8.73 -11.77
N TYR A 173 -5.07 10.03 -11.63
CA TYR A 173 -5.46 10.88 -12.76
C TYR A 173 -4.34 10.98 -13.80
N GLY A 174 -3.09 11.09 -13.37
CA GLY A 174 -1.93 11.11 -14.27
C GLY A 174 -1.79 9.82 -15.08
N ALA A 175 -2.19 8.68 -14.52
CA ALA A 175 -2.17 7.38 -15.18
C ALA A 175 -3.43 7.11 -16.04
N ALA A 176 -4.57 7.74 -15.73
CA ALA A 176 -5.87 7.44 -16.36
C ALA A 176 -6.05 8.03 -17.77
N GLY A 177 -5.04 8.73 -18.28
CA GLY A 177 -5.00 9.20 -19.66
C GLY A 177 -5.35 10.68 -19.86
N ALA A 178 -5.40 11.09 -21.13
CA ALA A 178 -5.44 12.50 -21.55
C ALA A 178 -6.63 13.29 -20.96
N GLU A 179 -7.76 12.64 -20.75
CA GLU A 179 -8.96 13.31 -20.21
C GLU A 179 -8.81 13.75 -18.74
N TYR A 180 -7.87 13.14 -17.97
CA TYR A 180 -7.64 13.44 -16.56
C TYR A 180 -6.36 14.23 -16.31
N ILE A 181 -5.53 14.45 -17.31
CA ILE A 181 -4.21 15.11 -17.15
C ILE A 181 -4.34 16.53 -16.56
N GLU A 182 -5.31 17.32 -17.01
CA GLU A 182 -5.51 18.68 -16.48
C GLU A 182 -5.92 18.64 -15.00
N GLN A 183 -6.78 17.68 -14.60
CA GLN A 183 -7.15 17.47 -13.20
C GLN A 183 -5.93 17.01 -12.38
N ALA A 184 -5.10 16.12 -12.91
CA ALA A 184 -3.86 15.71 -12.25
C ALA A 184 -2.94 16.92 -11.98
N ILE A 185 -2.76 17.81 -12.96
CA ILE A 185 -1.97 19.03 -12.82
C ILE A 185 -2.51 19.92 -11.69
N VAL A 186 -3.83 20.11 -11.63
CA VAL A 186 -4.46 20.89 -10.55
C VAL A 186 -4.18 20.29 -9.18
N VAL A 187 -4.29 18.97 -9.04
CA VAL A 187 -4.07 18.29 -7.76
C VAL A 187 -2.58 18.30 -7.38
N PHE A 188 -1.65 18.09 -8.31
CA PHE A 188 -0.21 18.23 -8.04
C PHE A 188 0.17 19.65 -7.58
N ASN A 189 -0.39 20.69 -8.18
CA ASN A 189 -0.16 22.06 -7.70
C ASN A 189 -0.67 22.26 -6.28
N LYS A 190 -1.85 21.73 -5.92
CA LYS A 190 -2.38 21.78 -4.56
C LYS A 190 -1.46 21.04 -3.56
N LEU A 191 -0.89 19.91 -3.95
CA LEU A 191 0.09 19.16 -3.15
C LEU A 191 1.39 19.95 -2.94
N ILE A 192 1.90 20.57 -4.00
CA ILE A 192 3.10 21.41 -3.94
C ILE A 192 2.88 22.64 -3.02
N ASP A 193 1.69 23.26 -3.06
CA ASP A 193 1.34 24.35 -2.17
C ASP A 193 1.33 23.91 -0.70
N LYS A 194 0.92 22.66 -0.42
CA LYS A 194 0.94 22.07 0.93
C LYS A 194 2.35 21.66 1.38
N ASN A 195 3.10 21.01 0.50
CA ASN A 195 4.42 20.45 0.80
C ASN A 195 5.39 20.67 -0.38
N PRO A 196 5.96 21.89 -0.50
CA PRO A 196 6.81 22.25 -1.65
C PRO A 196 8.16 21.52 -1.69
N TYR A 197 8.52 20.86 -0.60
CA TYR A 197 9.80 20.12 -0.50
C TYR A 197 9.70 18.66 -0.85
N ASN A 198 8.51 18.14 -1.17
CA ASN A 198 8.35 16.76 -1.63
C ASN A 198 8.69 16.65 -3.12
N PRO A 199 9.82 16.02 -3.50
CA PRO A 199 10.25 15.94 -4.90
C PRO A 199 9.30 15.12 -5.79
N ALA A 200 8.55 14.18 -5.21
CA ALA A 200 7.62 13.34 -5.96
C ALA A 200 6.51 14.17 -6.62
N TYR A 201 6.02 15.22 -5.95
CA TYR A 201 4.97 16.09 -6.48
C TYR A 201 5.44 16.90 -7.68
N TRP A 202 6.68 17.39 -7.65
CA TRP A 202 7.28 18.11 -8.77
C TRP A 202 7.52 17.19 -9.98
N VAL A 203 7.97 15.96 -9.72
CA VAL A 203 8.16 14.95 -10.77
C VAL A 203 6.82 14.56 -11.39
N GLY A 204 5.79 14.33 -10.59
CA GLY A 204 4.43 14.03 -11.08
C GLY A 204 3.87 15.15 -11.93
N LEU A 205 3.95 16.41 -11.46
CA LEU A 205 3.54 17.59 -12.20
C LEU A 205 4.27 17.69 -13.56
N ALA A 206 5.60 17.52 -13.55
CA ALA A 206 6.40 17.61 -14.76
C ALA A 206 6.01 16.53 -15.79
N LYS A 207 5.74 15.30 -15.35
CA LYS A 207 5.24 14.22 -16.23
C LYS A 207 3.91 14.59 -16.89
N CYS A 208 2.95 15.10 -16.11
CA CYS A 208 1.66 15.53 -16.64
C CYS A 208 1.79 16.69 -17.62
N GLN A 209 2.61 17.70 -17.29
CA GLN A 209 2.86 18.85 -18.18
C GLN A 209 3.57 18.46 -19.47
N PHE A 210 4.45 17.46 -19.43
CA PHE A 210 5.09 16.94 -20.63
C PHE A 210 4.07 16.23 -21.54
N ALA A 211 3.20 15.42 -20.95
CA ALA A 211 2.15 14.71 -21.68
C ALA A 211 1.15 15.66 -22.39
N THR A 212 0.91 16.87 -21.86
CA THR A 212 0.02 17.86 -22.51
C THR A 212 0.64 18.56 -23.73
N LYS A 213 1.97 18.47 -23.91
CA LYS A 213 2.67 19.13 -25.03
C LYS A 213 2.80 18.28 -26.29
N ASP A 214 2.51 16.99 -26.17
CA ASP A 214 2.61 16.03 -27.28
C ASP A 214 1.27 15.81 -28.02
N PHE A 215 0.27 16.70 -27.82
CA PHE A 215 -1.02 16.66 -28.51
C PHE A 215 -1.27 17.91 -29.35
#